data_6128fa10005f97054d29748d49a6b9b6
#
_entry.id   6128fa10005f97054d29748d49a6b9b6
#
_cell.length_a   1.000
_cell.length_b   1.000
_cell.length_c   1.000
_cell.angle_alpha   90.00
_cell.angle_beta   90.00
_cell.angle_gamma   90.00
#
_symmetry.space_group_name_H-M   'P 1'
#
loop_
_entity.id
_entity.type
_entity.pdbx_description
1 polymer ?
#
loop_
_entity_poly.entity_id
_entity_poly.type
_entity_poly.pdbx_seq_one_letter_code
_entity_poly.pdbx_strand_id
1 'polypeptide(L)'
;MDLPFSLTREQEAALESAQEGLVLLTGMAGSGKTTTAIHHLLNLIQGGVSADQVLILVPQRTLAEPYYTMVRSPGFPQGPLPTIVTIGGIARRLIALFWPLVTEACDFSKKENPPVFLTLETAQYYLAETADQVIDSSSYFTSLRIRRNRIYSQVLDNLNKAALVGFPLDQMADRLTSAWNGES
;
A
#
# COMPACT_ATOMS: atom_id res chain seq x y z
N MET A 1 12.30 30.28 4.05
CA MET A 1 12.90 29.02 3.57
C MET A 1 12.72 28.98 2.08
N ASP A 2 13.81 29.19 1.34
CA ASP A 2 13.72 29.13 -0.12
C ASP A 2 13.74 27.67 -0.57
N LEU A 3 12.57 27.14 -0.85
CA LEU A 3 12.46 25.85 -1.54
C LEU A 3 12.96 26.04 -2.99
N PRO A 4 13.60 25.03 -3.58
CA PRO A 4 14.18 25.14 -4.92
C PRO A 4 13.12 25.32 -6.02
N PHE A 5 11.84 25.39 -5.67
CA PHE A 5 10.72 25.52 -6.62
C PHE A 5 9.76 26.61 -6.13
N SER A 6 9.54 27.64 -6.96
CA SER A 6 8.45 28.58 -6.77
C SER A 6 7.11 27.94 -7.15
N LEU A 7 6.09 28.22 -6.38
CA LEU A 7 4.73 27.78 -6.67
C LEU A 7 4.13 28.62 -7.81
N THR A 8 3.25 28.02 -8.59
CA THR A 8 2.37 28.75 -9.49
C THR A 8 1.22 29.39 -8.70
N ARG A 9 0.56 30.40 -9.27
CA ARG A 9 -0.63 31.02 -8.66
C ARG A 9 -1.74 30.02 -8.33
N GLU A 10 -1.90 29.00 -9.17
CA GLU A 10 -2.90 27.94 -8.96
C GLU A 10 -2.53 27.04 -7.77
N GLN A 11 -1.23 26.75 -7.60
CA GLN A 11 -0.73 25.98 -6.46
C GLN A 11 -0.83 26.78 -5.16
N GLU A 12 -0.56 28.09 -5.20
CA GLU A 12 -0.76 28.98 -4.05
C GLU A 12 -2.23 29.04 -3.62
N ALA A 13 -3.14 29.22 -4.58
CA ALA A 13 -4.58 29.19 -4.31
C ALA A 13 -5.06 27.85 -3.74
N ALA A 14 -4.51 26.74 -4.22
CA ALA A 14 -4.80 25.41 -3.67
C ALA A 14 -4.33 25.27 -2.21
N LEU A 15 -3.18 25.85 -1.85
CA LEU A 15 -2.68 25.85 -0.47
C LEU A 15 -3.51 26.73 0.46
N GLU A 16 -3.96 27.88 -0.02
CA GLU A 16 -4.83 28.79 0.75
C GLU A 16 -6.18 28.12 1.06
N SER A 17 -6.72 27.33 0.13
CA SER A 17 -7.96 26.59 0.32
C SER A 17 -7.82 25.34 1.18
N ALA A 18 -6.60 24.87 1.43
CA ALA A 18 -6.28 23.61 2.12
C ALA A 18 -6.07 23.77 3.63
N GLN A 19 -6.66 24.78 4.27
CA GLN A 19 -6.39 25.05 5.68
C GLN A 19 -7.16 24.14 6.63
N GLU A 20 -8.35 23.65 6.25
CA GLU A 20 -9.17 22.78 7.09
C GLU A 20 -9.96 21.76 6.24
N GLY A 21 -10.24 20.61 6.85
CA GLY A 21 -11.10 19.58 6.28
C GLY A 21 -10.42 18.67 5.26
N LEU A 22 -11.22 18.08 4.38
CA LEU A 22 -10.78 17.16 3.33
C LEU A 22 -10.52 17.95 2.04
N VAL A 23 -9.28 17.93 1.57
CA VAL A 23 -8.88 18.59 0.33
C VAL A 23 -8.44 17.57 -0.70
N LEU A 24 -8.99 17.62 -1.91
CA LEU A 24 -8.60 16.79 -3.05
C LEU A 24 -7.85 17.63 -4.08
N LEU A 25 -6.54 17.40 -4.21
CA LEU A 25 -5.72 18.04 -5.23
C LEU A 25 -5.66 17.18 -6.49
N THR A 26 -6.26 17.64 -7.58
CA THR A 26 -6.26 16.98 -8.88
C THR A 26 -5.37 17.72 -9.88
N GLY A 27 -4.89 16.99 -10.89
CA GLY A 27 -4.06 17.58 -11.95
C GLY A 27 -3.35 16.50 -12.77
N MET A 28 -2.86 16.88 -13.93
CA MET A 28 -2.11 15.99 -14.83
C MET A 28 -0.79 15.51 -14.20
N ALA A 29 -0.19 14.46 -14.75
CA ALA A 29 1.17 14.06 -14.38
C ALA A 29 2.14 15.22 -14.61
N GLY A 30 3.05 15.46 -13.65
CA GLY A 30 4.02 16.56 -13.74
C GLY A 30 3.48 17.96 -13.35
N SER A 31 2.20 18.12 -12.99
CA SER A 31 1.62 19.42 -12.60
C SER A 31 2.09 19.93 -11.22
N GLY A 32 3.02 19.26 -10.55
CA GLY A 32 3.58 19.71 -9.27
C GLY A 32 2.75 19.35 -8.04
N LYS A 33 1.81 18.39 -8.11
CA LYS A 33 1.00 17.94 -6.95
C LYS A 33 1.85 17.61 -5.72
N THR A 34 2.93 16.86 -5.92
CA THR A 34 3.85 16.50 -4.83
C THR A 34 4.56 17.74 -4.26
N THR A 35 4.95 18.69 -5.12
CA THR A 35 5.54 19.97 -4.69
C THR A 35 4.55 20.74 -3.83
N THR A 36 3.30 20.85 -4.28
CA THR A 36 2.23 21.50 -3.51
C THR A 36 2.00 20.80 -2.15
N ALA A 37 1.99 19.47 -2.12
CA ALA A 37 1.85 18.72 -0.88
C ALA A 37 3.04 18.93 0.10
N ILE A 38 4.25 19.08 -0.41
CA ILE A 38 5.44 19.41 0.39
C ILE A 38 5.32 20.83 0.97
N HIS A 39 4.89 21.80 0.18
CA HIS A 39 4.63 23.15 0.68
C HIS A 39 3.53 23.18 1.74
N HIS A 40 2.46 22.39 1.54
CA HIS A 40 1.41 22.25 2.55
C HIS A 40 1.96 21.70 3.88
N LEU A 41 2.77 20.65 3.83
CA LEU A 41 3.44 20.10 5.02
C LEU A 41 4.26 21.17 5.75
N LEU A 42 5.04 21.96 5.02
CA LEU A 42 5.84 23.02 5.61
C LEU A 42 4.97 24.13 6.24
N ASN A 43 3.89 24.51 5.57
CA ASN A 43 2.93 25.48 6.10
C ASN A 43 2.28 25.00 7.40
N LEU A 44 1.91 23.71 7.49
CA LEU A 44 1.38 23.09 8.71
C LEU A 44 2.39 23.19 9.87
N ILE A 45 3.64 22.82 9.61
CA ILE A 45 4.70 22.84 10.63
C ILE A 45 5.01 24.28 11.05
N GLN A 46 5.09 25.24 10.12
CA GLN A 46 5.29 26.65 10.41
C GLN A 46 4.10 27.26 11.16
N GLY A 47 2.89 26.75 10.90
CA GLY A 47 1.68 27.10 11.62
C GLY A 47 1.58 26.51 13.04
N GLY A 48 2.61 25.76 13.48
CA GLY A 48 2.69 25.20 14.85
C GLY A 48 2.24 23.76 14.99
N VAL A 49 1.90 23.08 13.91
CA VAL A 49 1.64 21.63 13.95
C VAL A 49 2.95 20.90 14.16
N SER A 50 3.02 20.05 15.19
CA SER A 50 4.21 19.21 15.42
C SER A 50 4.35 18.18 14.31
N ALA A 51 5.55 18.05 13.74
CA ALA A 51 5.76 17.18 12.58
C ALA A 51 5.46 15.70 12.87
N ASP A 52 5.61 15.22 14.11
CA ASP A 52 5.25 13.85 14.52
C ASP A 52 3.73 13.59 14.52
N GLN A 53 2.92 14.62 14.46
CA GLN A 53 1.46 14.51 14.27
C GLN A 53 1.06 14.41 12.81
N VAL A 54 2.02 14.51 11.87
CA VAL A 54 1.75 14.43 10.44
C VAL A 54 2.08 13.04 9.91
N LEU A 55 1.10 12.42 9.26
CA LEU A 55 1.24 11.15 8.58
C LEU A 55 1.17 11.35 7.06
N ILE A 56 2.22 10.97 6.36
CA ILE A 56 2.31 10.99 4.90
C ILE A 56 2.18 9.57 4.37
N LEU A 57 1.07 9.29 3.70
CA LEU A 57 0.83 7.99 3.06
C LEU A 57 1.19 8.06 1.58
N VAL A 58 2.07 7.17 1.16
CA VAL A 58 2.47 7.05 -0.24
C VAL A 58 2.10 5.68 -0.81
N PRO A 59 1.71 5.59 -2.09
CA PRO A 59 1.37 4.29 -2.71
C PRO A 59 2.57 3.35 -2.78
N GLN A 60 3.78 3.88 -3.03
CA GLN A 60 5.02 3.13 -3.19
C GLN A 60 6.18 3.85 -2.51
N ARG A 61 7.19 3.10 -2.04
CA ARG A 61 8.37 3.64 -1.36
C ARG A 61 9.14 4.67 -2.20
N THR A 62 9.23 4.46 -3.50
CA THR A 62 9.91 5.37 -4.43
C THR A 62 9.26 6.75 -4.48
N LEU A 63 7.95 6.85 -4.23
CA LEU A 63 7.22 8.11 -4.19
C LEU A 63 7.40 8.87 -2.86
N ALA A 64 8.04 8.27 -1.88
CA ALA A 64 8.39 8.92 -0.61
C ALA A 64 9.66 9.79 -0.71
N GLU A 65 10.50 9.56 -1.73
CA GLU A 65 11.81 10.23 -1.86
C GLU A 65 11.76 11.76 -1.83
N PRO A 66 10.82 12.44 -2.51
CA PRO A 66 10.72 13.90 -2.42
C PRO A 66 10.49 14.41 -0.98
N TYR A 67 9.69 13.68 -0.20
CA TYR A 67 9.43 14.02 1.21
C TYR A 67 10.66 13.75 2.08
N TYR A 68 11.37 12.64 1.88
CA TYR A 68 12.62 12.37 2.59
C TYR A 68 13.70 13.40 2.27
N THR A 69 13.83 13.82 1.01
CA THR A 69 14.77 14.85 0.59
C THR A 69 14.47 16.17 1.30
N MET A 70 13.20 16.56 1.37
CA MET A 70 12.79 17.77 2.05
C MET A 70 13.06 17.72 3.56
N VAL A 71 12.69 16.63 4.23
CA VAL A 71 12.89 16.45 5.68
C VAL A 71 14.39 16.44 6.07
N ARG A 72 15.26 15.96 5.17
CA ARG A 72 16.73 15.97 5.37
C ARG A 72 17.39 17.28 4.96
N SER A 73 16.67 18.21 4.35
CA SER A 73 17.24 19.48 3.94
C SER A 73 17.63 20.34 5.14
N PRO A 74 18.73 21.13 5.06
CA PRO A 74 19.16 22.00 6.15
C PRO A 74 18.13 23.05 6.60
N GLY A 75 17.17 23.34 5.72
CA GLY A 75 16.09 24.28 6.00
C GLY A 75 14.87 23.66 6.68
N PHE A 76 14.79 22.32 6.87
CA PHE A 76 13.68 21.73 7.58
C PHE A 76 13.76 22.08 9.08
N PRO A 77 12.63 22.40 9.75
CA PRO A 77 12.62 22.74 11.17
C PRO A 77 13.25 21.63 12.02
N GLN A 78 14.10 22.02 12.95
CA GLN A 78 14.72 21.09 13.91
C GLN A 78 13.65 20.56 14.86
N GLY A 79 13.60 19.24 15.07
CA GLY A 79 12.64 18.63 15.99
C GLY A 79 12.15 17.27 15.50
N PRO A 80 10.95 16.86 15.93
CA PRO A 80 10.35 15.60 15.49
C PRO A 80 10.10 15.60 13.97
N LEU A 81 10.06 14.39 13.39
CA LEU A 81 9.90 14.19 11.95
C LEU A 81 8.51 13.62 11.64
N PRO A 82 7.93 13.92 10.47
CA PRO A 82 6.68 13.34 10.03
C PRO A 82 6.84 11.84 9.76
N THR A 83 5.78 11.08 9.98
CA THR A 83 5.75 9.66 9.62
C THR A 83 5.46 9.51 8.13
N ILE A 84 6.46 9.05 7.36
CA ILE A 84 6.35 8.80 5.92
C ILE A 84 6.32 7.29 5.69
N VAL A 85 5.19 6.76 5.20
CA VAL A 85 4.99 5.30 5.11
C VAL A 85 4.03 4.95 3.98
N THR A 86 4.15 3.72 3.46
CA THR A 86 3.15 3.18 2.54
C THR A 86 1.91 2.70 3.29
N ILE A 87 0.77 2.61 2.58
CA ILE A 87 -0.48 2.06 3.16
C ILE A 87 -0.22 0.65 3.73
N GLY A 88 0.47 -0.22 2.99
CA GLY A 88 0.87 -1.53 3.51
C GLY A 88 1.82 -1.46 4.71
N GLY A 89 2.68 -0.46 4.74
CA GLY A 89 3.60 -0.22 5.87
C GLY A 89 2.89 0.17 7.16
N ILE A 90 1.87 1.05 7.08
CA ILE A 90 1.08 1.40 8.26
C ILE A 90 0.19 0.25 8.70
N ALA A 91 -0.47 -0.45 7.77
CA ALA A 91 -1.28 -1.63 8.08
C ALA A 91 -0.45 -2.69 8.83
N ARG A 92 0.77 -2.94 8.37
CA ARG A 92 1.70 -3.85 9.01
C ARG A 92 2.08 -3.43 10.44
N ARG A 93 2.31 -2.13 10.67
CA ARG A 93 2.58 -1.58 12.02
C ARG A 93 1.37 -1.74 12.94
N LEU A 94 0.17 -1.46 12.43
CA LEU A 94 -1.07 -1.62 13.19
C LEU A 94 -1.32 -3.09 13.55
N ILE A 95 -1.14 -4.02 12.61
CA ILE A 95 -1.26 -5.46 12.89
C ILE A 95 -0.24 -5.88 13.96
N ALA A 96 1.01 -5.47 13.86
CA ALA A 96 2.03 -5.82 14.84
C ALA A 96 1.71 -5.26 16.25
N LEU A 97 1.21 -4.02 16.32
CA LEU A 97 0.86 -3.35 17.57
C LEU A 97 -0.39 -3.97 18.23
N PHE A 98 -1.40 -4.29 17.44
CA PHE A 98 -2.68 -4.81 17.93
C PHE A 98 -2.82 -6.32 17.73
N TRP A 99 -1.70 -7.04 17.57
CA TRP A 99 -1.71 -8.48 17.28
C TRP A 99 -2.60 -9.29 18.22
N PRO A 100 -2.55 -9.10 19.56
CA PRO A 100 -3.40 -9.85 20.47
C PRO A 100 -4.91 -9.72 20.18
N LEU A 101 -5.35 -8.56 19.69
CA LEU A 101 -6.74 -8.32 19.32
C LEU A 101 -7.09 -8.88 17.95
N VAL A 102 -6.15 -8.78 17.00
CA VAL A 102 -6.32 -9.27 15.62
C VAL A 102 -6.38 -10.79 15.57
N THR A 103 -5.61 -11.50 16.39
CA THR A 103 -5.59 -12.97 16.41
C THR A 103 -6.93 -13.59 16.77
N GLU A 104 -7.69 -12.94 17.63
CA GLU A 104 -9.03 -13.43 18.01
C GLU A 104 -10.01 -13.33 16.86
N ALA A 105 -9.86 -12.27 16.03
CA ALA A 105 -10.77 -12.01 14.91
C ALA A 105 -10.43 -12.79 13.63
N CYS A 106 -9.19 -13.24 13.47
CA CYS A 106 -8.67 -13.75 12.19
C CYS A 106 -8.37 -15.25 12.16
N ASP A 107 -8.72 -16.00 13.17
CA ASP A 107 -8.57 -17.48 13.26
C ASP A 107 -7.20 -18.04 12.82
N PHE A 108 -6.12 -17.35 13.22
CA PHE A 108 -4.76 -17.84 12.96
C PHE A 108 -4.45 -19.08 13.79
N SER A 109 -3.81 -20.09 13.18
CA SER A 109 -3.47 -21.35 13.83
C SER A 109 -2.47 -21.23 15.01
N LYS A 110 -1.64 -20.20 14.99
CA LYS A 110 -0.66 -19.88 16.04
C LYS A 110 -0.81 -18.45 16.51
N LYS A 111 -1.67 -18.26 17.50
CA LYS A 111 -2.03 -16.94 18.01
C LYS A 111 -0.89 -16.25 18.81
N GLU A 112 0.07 -17.03 19.30
CA GLU A 112 1.18 -16.54 20.11
C GLU A 112 2.24 -15.78 19.29
N ASN A 113 2.32 -16.07 17.99
CA ASN A 113 3.32 -15.48 17.11
C ASN A 113 2.70 -14.45 16.17
N PRO A 114 3.28 -13.26 16.04
CA PRO A 114 2.83 -12.29 15.04
C PRO A 114 3.06 -12.85 13.63
N PRO A 115 2.25 -12.43 12.63
CA PRO A 115 2.36 -12.92 11.27
C PRO A 115 3.69 -12.52 10.64
N VAL A 116 4.26 -13.45 9.87
CA VAL A 116 5.41 -13.19 9.03
C VAL A 116 4.93 -12.66 7.68
N PHE A 117 5.33 -11.44 7.33
CA PHE A 117 5.00 -10.83 6.04
C PHE A 117 5.99 -11.31 4.99
N LEU A 118 5.51 -12.09 4.04
CA LEU A 118 6.33 -12.66 2.98
C LEU A 118 6.59 -11.62 1.86
N THR A 119 7.76 -11.70 1.24
CA THR A 119 7.98 -11.04 -0.05
C THR A 119 7.22 -11.81 -1.14
N LEU A 120 7.04 -11.20 -2.32
CA LEU A 120 6.37 -11.87 -3.43
C LEU A 120 7.10 -13.16 -3.83
N GLU A 121 8.42 -13.14 -3.87
CA GLU A 121 9.26 -14.28 -4.22
C GLU A 121 9.12 -15.42 -3.20
N THR A 122 9.11 -15.09 -1.92
CA THR A 122 8.94 -16.07 -0.84
C THR A 122 7.52 -16.66 -0.88
N ALA A 123 6.51 -15.82 -1.12
CA ALA A 123 5.13 -16.29 -1.27
C ALA A 123 4.97 -17.21 -2.49
N GLN A 124 5.60 -16.89 -3.61
CA GLN A 124 5.63 -17.75 -4.81
C GLN A 124 6.31 -19.09 -4.53
N TYR A 125 7.40 -19.09 -3.77
CA TYR A 125 8.10 -20.32 -3.37
C TYR A 125 7.19 -21.26 -2.57
N TYR A 126 6.54 -20.75 -1.51
CA TYR A 126 5.62 -21.58 -0.71
C TYR A 126 4.38 -22.00 -1.50
N LEU A 127 3.86 -21.13 -2.38
CA LEU A 127 2.76 -21.51 -3.25
C LEU A 127 3.18 -22.62 -4.20
N ALA A 128 4.39 -22.60 -4.77
CA ALA A 128 4.90 -23.62 -5.66
C ALA A 128 4.97 -24.99 -4.98
N GLU A 129 5.50 -25.06 -3.75
CA GLU A 129 5.55 -26.32 -2.98
C GLU A 129 4.19 -26.99 -2.83
N THR A 130 3.13 -26.20 -2.66
CA THR A 130 1.77 -26.72 -2.49
C THR A 130 1.07 -26.95 -3.84
N ALA A 131 1.19 -25.99 -4.75
CA ALA A 131 0.47 -26.00 -6.03
C ALA A 131 1.03 -27.01 -7.03
N ASP A 132 2.35 -27.28 -7.03
CA ASP A 132 2.96 -28.22 -7.97
C ASP A 132 2.41 -29.62 -7.81
N GLN A 133 2.17 -30.07 -6.58
CA GLN A 133 1.58 -31.38 -6.32
C GLN A 133 0.17 -31.48 -6.92
N VAL A 134 -0.62 -30.42 -6.83
CA VAL A 134 -1.99 -30.36 -7.37
C VAL A 134 -1.96 -30.26 -8.90
N ILE A 135 -1.09 -29.42 -9.45
CA ILE A 135 -0.95 -29.22 -10.90
C ILE A 135 -0.45 -30.50 -11.59
N ASP A 136 0.50 -31.21 -10.99
CA ASP A 136 1.09 -32.44 -11.57
C ASP A 136 0.18 -33.64 -11.43
N SER A 137 -0.63 -33.72 -10.37
CA SER A 137 -1.59 -34.81 -10.17
C SER A 137 -2.90 -34.62 -10.94
N SER A 138 -3.23 -33.38 -11.29
CA SER A 138 -4.43 -33.03 -12.05
C SER A 138 -4.08 -32.67 -13.49
N SER A 139 -5.00 -32.96 -14.42
CA SER A 139 -4.86 -32.57 -15.83
C SER A 139 -5.01 -31.05 -16.05
N TYR A 140 -5.08 -30.26 -14.99
CA TYR A 140 -5.21 -28.82 -15.08
C TYR A 140 -4.00 -28.20 -15.77
N PHE A 141 -4.23 -27.32 -16.70
CA PHE A 141 -3.20 -26.58 -17.44
C PHE A 141 -2.32 -27.39 -18.42
N THR A 142 -2.58 -28.68 -18.65
CA THR A 142 -1.80 -29.51 -19.61
C THR A 142 -1.88 -28.97 -21.05
N SER A 143 -2.97 -28.32 -21.42
CA SER A 143 -3.18 -27.68 -22.72
C SER A 143 -2.54 -26.30 -22.84
N LEU A 144 -2.09 -25.70 -21.73
CA LEU A 144 -1.58 -24.33 -21.69
C LEU A 144 -0.05 -24.30 -21.73
N ARG A 145 0.54 -23.62 -22.73
CA ARG A 145 1.98 -23.33 -22.80
C ARG A 145 2.35 -22.11 -21.96
N ILE A 146 2.06 -22.17 -20.66
CA ILE A 146 2.34 -21.06 -19.73
C ILE A 146 3.48 -21.49 -18.77
N ARG A 147 4.42 -20.58 -18.49
CA ARG A 147 5.46 -20.82 -17.48
C ARG A 147 4.81 -20.89 -16.09
N ARG A 148 5.15 -21.88 -15.27
CA ARG A 148 4.59 -22.08 -13.91
C ARG A 148 4.67 -20.84 -13.04
N ASN A 149 5.78 -20.11 -13.06
CA ASN A 149 5.93 -18.85 -12.30
C ASN A 149 4.84 -17.82 -12.63
N ARG A 150 4.34 -17.80 -13.86
CA ARG A 150 3.24 -16.93 -14.25
C ARG A 150 1.90 -17.38 -13.66
N ILE A 151 1.70 -18.67 -13.54
CA ILE A 151 0.52 -19.26 -12.86
C ILE A 151 0.55 -18.86 -11.38
N TYR A 152 1.68 -19.06 -10.70
CA TYR A 152 1.82 -18.69 -9.29
C TYR A 152 1.59 -17.20 -9.04
N SER A 153 2.16 -16.34 -9.90
CA SER A 153 1.92 -14.90 -9.80
C SER A 153 0.44 -14.54 -9.94
N GLN A 154 -0.26 -15.18 -10.87
CA GLN A 154 -1.68 -14.95 -11.11
C GLN A 154 -2.54 -15.43 -9.94
N VAL A 155 -2.23 -16.60 -9.39
CA VAL A 155 -2.92 -17.14 -8.21
C VAL A 155 -2.73 -16.22 -7.01
N LEU A 156 -1.51 -15.80 -6.73
CA LEU A 156 -1.22 -14.86 -5.63
C LEU A 156 -1.91 -13.51 -5.82
N ASP A 157 -1.93 -12.98 -7.04
CA ASP A 157 -2.63 -11.73 -7.35
C ASP A 157 -4.15 -11.86 -7.10
N ASN A 158 -4.74 -12.96 -7.50
CA ASN A 158 -6.16 -13.24 -7.26
C ASN A 158 -6.46 -13.43 -5.76
N LEU A 159 -5.62 -14.15 -5.02
CA LEU A 159 -5.75 -14.29 -3.56
C LEU A 159 -5.66 -12.94 -2.85
N ASN A 160 -4.70 -12.10 -3.24
CA ASN A 160 -4.56 -10.76 -2.69
C ASN A 160 -5.77 -9.87 -3.00
N LYS A 161 -6.30 -9.93 -4.22
CA LYS A 161 -7.52 -9.20 -4.61
C LYS A 161 -8.74 -9.67 -3.81
N ALA A 162 -8.89 -10.98 -3.64
CA ALA A 162 -9.96 -11.54 -2.83
C ALA A 162 -9.86 -11.07 -1.36
N ALA A 163 -8.67 -11.10 -0.79
CA ALA A 163 -8.42 -10.64 0.57
C ALA A 163 -8.74 -9.14 0.74
N LEU A 164 -8.40 -8.28 -0.25
CA LEU A 164 -8.68 -6.86 -0.20
C LEU A 164 -10.18 -6.52 -0.14
N VAL A 165 -11.02 -7.33 -0.77
CA VAL A 165 -12.48 -7.15 -0.74
C VAL A 165 -13.17 -7.98 0.34
N GLY A 166 -12.40 -8.67 1.20
CA GLY A 166 -12.94 -9.51 2.26
C GLY A 166 -13.67 -10.76 1.74
N PHE A 167 -13.24 -11.27 0.59
CA PHE A 167 -13.88 -12.40 -0.07
C PHE A 167 -13.45 -13.72 0.57
N PRO A 168 -14.37 -14.62 0.98
CA PRO A 168 -14.02 -15.93 1.52
C PRO A 168 -13.26 -16.78 0.48
N LEU A 169 -12.09 -17.27 0.85
CA LEU A 169 -11.22 -18.02 -0.07
C LEU A 169 -11.82 -19.38 -0.49
N ASP A 170 -12.58 -20.00 0.38
CA ASP A 170 -13.32 -21.24 0.14
C ASP A 170 -14.38 -21.11 -0.95
N GLN A 171 -14.95 -19.93 -1.14
CA GLN A 171 -15.95 -19.66 -2.17
C GLN A 171 -15.35 -19.26 -3.53
N MET A 172 -14.04 -19.04 -3.61
CA MET A 172 -13.41 -18.59 -4.86
C MET A 172 -13.58 -19.59 -6.00
N ALA A 173 -13.39 -20.87 -5.73
CA ALA A 173 -13.49 -21.93 -6.74
C ALA A 173 -14.91 -22.01 -7.31
N ASP A 174 -15.92 -22.01 -6.45
CA ASP A 174 -17.33 -22.10 -6.85
C ASP A 174 -17.75 -20.91 -7.69
N ARG A 175 -17.38 -19.69 -7.28
CA ARG A 175 -17.71 -18.48 -8.04
C ARG A 175 -16.97 -18.37 -9.37
N LEU A 176 -15.71 -18.80 -9.43
CA LEU A 176 -14.98 -18.85 -10.70
C LEU A 176 -15.63 -19.86 -11.66
N THR A 177 -16.08 -21.00 -11.15
CA THR A 177 -16.77 -22.01 -11.92
C THR A 177 -18.12 -21.50 -12.41
N SER A 178 -18.92 -20.89 -11.54
CA SER A 178 -20.21 -20.27 -11.91
C SER A 178 -20.05 -19.16 -12.96
N ALA A 179 -19.06 -18.27 -12.76
CA ALA A 179 -18.77 -17.22 -13.74
C ALA A 179 -18.33 -17.78 -15.11
N TRP A 180 -17.57 -18.88 -15.11
CA TRP A 180 -17.14 -19.56 -16.33
C TRP A 180 -18.30 -20.19 -17.07
N ASN A 181 -19.26 -20.76 -16.35
CA ASN A 181 -20.46 -21.39 -16.90
C ASN A 181 -21.55 -20.36 -17.31
N GLY A 182 -21.34 -19.07 -17.08
CA GLY A 182 -22.32 -18.04 -17.37
C GLY A 182 -23.49 -18.00 -16.38
N GLU A 183 -23.34 -18.64 -15.23
CA GLU A 183 -24.30 -18.64 -14.11
C GLU A 183 -23.97 -17.43 -13.23
N SER A 184 -24.60 -16.27 -13.44
CA SER A 184 -24.46 -15.07 -12.63
C SER A 184 -25.73 -14.75 -11.85
#